data_8addaf313e3ee0653406de1cfbfcda7e
#
_entry.id   8addaf313e3ee0653406de1cfbfcda7e
#
_cell.length_a   1.000
_cell.length_b   1.000
_cell.length_c   1.000
_cell.angle_alpha   90.00
_cell.angle_beta   90.00
_cell.angle_gamma   90.00
#
_symmetry.space_group_name_H-M   'P 1'
#
loop_
_entity.id
_entity.type
_entity.pdbx_description
1 polymer ?
#
loop_
_entity_poly.entity_id
_entity_poly.type
_entity_poly.pdbx_seq_one_letter_code
_entity_poly.pdbx_strand_id
1 'polypeptide(L)'
;MVQNQPLMGTHVDRRHALLTLVGAATAVLGLPRRANGQPAPTMIVYKDPSCGCCQEWVNHATANGYRAMVIKADMGPIKVKHQVPASLQSCHTTLIGGFVIEGHVPASDIKRLLKEKPKGILGLTIPGMPASAPGMDVKPFQPFTVLTFNATGQTTVYAKHTKPA
;
A
#
# COMPACT_ATOMS: atom_id res chain seq x y z
N MET A 1 20.12 -84.48 31.13
CA MET A 1 19.44 -83.62 32.13
C MET A 1 19.28 -82.24 31.54
N VAL A 2 18.13 -81.91 31.04
CA VAL A 2 17.81 -80.64 30.44
C VAL A 2 16.88 -79.90 31.42
N GLN A 3 17.32 -78.81 31.98
CA GLN A 3 16.51 -77.98 32.89
C GLN A 3 15.75 -76.98 32.05
N ASN A 4 14.46 -77.08 32.16
CA ASN A 4 13.48 -76.17 31.55
C ASN A 4 13.24 -75.00 32.48
N GLN A 5 13.58 -73.78 32.10
CA GLN A 5 13.23 -72.55 32.83
C GLN A 5 12.01 -71.89 32.21
N PRO A 6 11.01 -71.45 32.98
CA PRO A 6 9.83 -70.79 32.44
C PRO A 6 10.10 -69.29 32.20
N LEU A 7 9.67 -68.83 31.04
CA LEU A 7 9.68 -67.41 30.67
C LEU A 7 8.64 -66.63 31.51
N MET A 8 9.11 -65.69 32.30
CA MET A 8 8.26 -64.70 32.99
C MET A 8 7.66 -63.74 31.96
N GLY A 9 6.39 -63.86 31.70
CA GLY A 9 5.63 -62.88 30.95
C GLY A 9 5.39 -61.63 31.80
N THR A 10 5.93 -60.51 31.35
CA THR A 10 5.62 -59.19 31.95
C THR A 10 4.26 -58.74 31.43
N HIS A 11 3.24 -58.83 32.26
CA HIS A 11 1.94 -58.21 32.05
C HIS A 11 2.09 -56.68 32.10
N VAL A 12 2.09 -56.01 30.94
CA VAL A 12 1.96 -54.57 30.84
C VAL A 12 0.51 -54.22 31.09
N ASP A 13 0.24 -53.64 32.26
CA ASP A 13 -1.11 -53.26 32.70
C ASP A 13 -1.64 -52.13 31.81
N ARG A 14 -2.71 -52.40 31.05
CA ARG A 14 -3.36 -51.48 30.11
C ARG A 14 -3.93 -50.20 30.73
N ARG A 15 -3.88 -50.07 32.06
CA ARG A 15 -4.44 -48.93 32.78
C ARG A 15 -3.50 -47.74 32.91
N HIS A 16 -2.19 -47.89 32.66
CA HIS A 16 -1.21 -46.78 32.73
C HIS A 16 -0.87 -46.16 31.40
N ALA A 17 -1.37 -46.65 30.26
CA ALA A 17 -1.10 -46.14 28.92
C ALA A 17 -1.98 -44.93 28.51
N LEU A 18 -2.94 -44.49 29.31
CA LEU A 18 -3.91 -43.44 28.97
C LEU A 18 -3.65 -42.08 29.61
N LEU A 19 -2.60 -41.93 30.41
CA LEU A 19 -2.33 -40.66 31.12
C LEU A 19 -1.14 -39.84 30.61
N THR A 20 -0.45 -40.24 29.55
CA THR A 20 0.73 -39.55 29.04
C THR A 20 0.54 -38.79 27.71
N LEU A 21 -0.70 -38.69 27.17
CA LEU A 21 -0.99 -38.02 25.89
C LEU A 21 -1.68 -36.66 26.00
N VAL A 22 -1.84 -36.09 27.19
CA VAL A 22 -2.53 -34.79 27.39
C VAL A 22 -1.55 -33.60 27.54
N GLY A 23 -0.23 -33.84 27.60
CA GLY A 23 0.76 -32.81 27.95
C GLY A 23 1.41 -32.04 26.78
N ALA A 24 1.12 -32.32 25.49
CA ALA A 24 1.88 -31.77 24.38
C ALA A 24 1.13 -30.78 23.46
N ALA A 25 -0.10 -30.40 23.80
CA ALA A 25 -0.96 -29.61 22.86
C ALA A 25 -1.08 -28.11 23.17
N THR A 26 -0.32 -27.53 24.11
CA THR A 26 -0.52 -26.13 24.52
C THR A 26 0.65 -25.18 24.27
N ALA A 27 1.66 -25.53 23.50
CA ALA A 27 2.85 -24.70 23.28
C ALA A 27 2.93 -24.04 21.89
N VAL A 28 1.85 -23.97 21.08
CA VAL A 28 1.88 -23.35 19.73
C VAL A 28 1.15 -22.00 19.65
N LEU A 29 0.68 -21.46 20.76
CA LEU A 29 -0.08 -20.20 20.79
C LEU A 29 0.78 -19.00 21.24
N GLY A 30 1.87 -18.70 20.55
CA GLY A 30 2.65 -17.55 20.99
C GLY A 30 3.83 -17.13 20.15
N LEU A 31 3.96 -17.61 18.93
CA LEU A 31 4.96 -17.01 18.04
C LEU A 31 4.47 -15.62 17.62
N PRO A 32 5.17 -14.52 17.99
CA PRO A 32 4.82 -13.21 17.49
C PRO A 32 4.86 -13.30 15.97
N ARG A 33 3.70 -13.06 15.36
CA ARG A 33 3.61 -12.90 13.92
C ARG A 33 4.57 -11.76 13.59
N ARG A 34 5.76 -12.09 13.09
CA ARG A 34 6.68 -11.09 12.53
C ARG A 34 5.85 -10.31 11.54
N ALA A 35 5.47 -9.10 11.90
CA ALA A 35 5.01 -8.12 10.92
C ALA A 35 6.14 -8.09 9.88
N ASN A 36 5.88 -8.60 8.68
CA ASN A 36 6.79 -8.46 7.56
C ASN A 36 6.91 -6.96 7.33
N GLY A 37 7.90 -6.36 7.96
CA GLY A 37 8.25 -4.95 7.81
C GLY A 37 8.83 -4.73 6.43
N GLN A 38 8.01 -4.86 5.38
CA GLN A 38 8.41 -4.36 4.07
C GLN A 38 8.70 -2.87 4.24
N PRO A 39 9.89 -2.41 3.81
CA PRO A 39 10.22 -0.99 3.90
C PRO A 39 9.14 -0.18 3.20
N ALA A 40 8.74 0.93 3.82
CA ALA A 40 7.73 1.82 3.27
C ALA A 40 8.09 2.20 1.82
N PRO A 41 7.16 2.08 0.85
CA PRO A 41 7.43 2.45 -0.53
C PRO A 41 7.86 3.91 -0.61
N THR A 42 8.98 4.15 -1.27
CA THR A 42 9.53 5.52 -1.44
C THR A 42 8.96 6.15 -2.69
N MET A 43 8.50 7.39 -2.57
CA MET A 43 8.05 8.23 -3.66
C MET A 43 8.93 9.48 -3.78
N ILE A 44 9.13 9.96 -5.01
CA ILE A 44 9.78 11.24 -5.29
C ILE A 44 8.68 12.24 -5.63
N VAL A 45 8.55 13.29 -4.83
CA VAL A 45 7.50 14.31 -4.98
C VAL A 45 8.11 15.62 -5.45
N TYR A 46 7.84 16.00 -6.69
CA TYR A 46 8.19 17.30 -7.23
C TYR A 46 7.06 18.28 -6.97
N LYS A 47 7.34 19.39 -6.29
CA LYS A 47 6.35 20.43 -5.99
C LYS A 47 6.94 21.83 -6.09
N ASP A 48 6.09 22.80 -6.38
CA ASP A 48 6.47 24.21 -6.26
C ASP A 48 6.83 24.55 -4.81
N PRO A 49 7.89 25.35 -4.56
CA PRO A 49 8.28 25.76 -3.22
C PRO A 49 7.16 26.40 -2.39
N SER A 50 6.30 27.18 -3.04
CA SER A 50 5.19 27.94 -2.41
C SER A 50 3.90 27.15 -2.26
N CYS A 51 3.79 25.92 -2.84
CA CYS A 51 2.58 25.13 -2.80
C CYS A 51 2.32 24.53 -1.41
N GLY A 52 1.43 25.17 -0.63
CA GLY A 52 1.04 24.71 0.70
C GLY A 52 0.21 23.41 0.67
N CYS A 53 -0.82 23.34 -0.17
CA CYS A 53 -1.66 22.14 -0.28
C CYS A 53 -0.87 20.90 -0.74
N CYS A 54 0.20 21.08 -1.54
CA CYS A 54 1.09 19.99 -1.89
C CYS A 54 1.82 19.42 -0.66
N GLN A 55 2.16 20.27 0.31
CA GLN A 55 2.75 19.80 1.57
C GLN A 55 1.75 18.99 2.38
N GLU A 56 0.49 19.42 2.44
CA GLU A 56 -0.57 18.67 3.13
C GLU A 56 -0.81 17.31 2.45
N TRP A 57 -0.74 17.25 1.12
CA TRP A 57 -0.79 15.96 0.42
C TRP A 57 0.41 15.05 0.77
N VAL A 58 1.62 15.60 0.90
CA VAL A 58 2.80 14.83 1.36
C VAL A 58 2.55 14.29 2.77
N ASN A 59 1.96 15.10 3.67
CA ASN A 59 1.60 14.68 5.01
C ASN A 59 0.57 13.54 4.97
N HIS A 60 -0.46 13.64 4.10
CA HIS A 60 -1.42 12.57 3.86
C HIS A 60 -0.73 11.28 3.37
N ALA A 61 0.17 11.35 2.39
CA ALA A 61 0.88 10.20 1.86
C ALA A 61 1.75 9.52 2.94
N THR A 62 2.49 10.30 3.74
CA THR A 62 3.34 9.77 4.81
C THR A 62 2.54 9.16 5.94
N ALA A 63 1.41 9.74 6.33
CA ALA A 63 0.49 9.16 7.29
C ALA A 63 -0.11 7.81 6.82
N ASN A 64 -0.15 7.58 5.50
CA ASN A 64 -0.59 6.33 4.87
C ASN A 64 0.56 5.35 4.56
N GLY A 65 1.73 5.54 5.15
CA GLY A 65 2.83 4.59 5.12
C GLY A 65 3.77 4.72 3.93
N TYR A 66 3.79 5.87 3.23
CA TYR A 66 4.77 6.16 2.19
C TYR A 66 5.96 6.94 2.75
N ARG A 67 7.13 6.74 2.18
CA ARG A 67 8.29 7.60 2.41
C ARG A 67 8.39 8.61 1.28
N ALA A 68 8.23 9.89 1.55
CA ALA A 68 8.30 10.96 0.55
C ALA A 68 9.68 11.62 0.54
N MET A 69 10.32 11.63 -0.63
CA MET A 69 11.48 12.46 -0.94
C MET A 69 10.96 13.68 -1.71
N VAL A 70 10.93 14.85 -1.07
CA VAL A 70 10.38 16.07 -1.64
C VAL A 70 11.47 16.87 -2.34
N ILE A 71 11.24 17.21 -3.60
CA ILE A 71 12.11 18.05 -4.44
C ILE A 71 11.32 19.30 -4.84
N LYS A 72 11.78 20.45 -4.40
CA LYS A 72 11.24 21.76 -4.79
C LYS A 72 11.76 22.10 -6.20
N ALA A 73 10.87 22.35 -7.15
CA ALA A 73 11.23 22.57 -8.54
C ALA A 73 10.20 23.43 -9.26
N ASP A 74 10.60 24.02 -10.40
CA ASP A 74 9.67 24.50 -11.40
C ASP A 74 8.92 23.30 -12.01
N MET A 75 7.60 23.37 -11.94
CA MET A 75 6.75 22.23 -12.33
C MET A 75 6.60 22.08 -13.84
N GLY A 76 6.77 23.11 -14.62
CA GLY A 76 6.66 23.05 -16.08
C GLY A 76 7.58 22.00 -16.71
N PRO A 77 8.91 22.15 -16.56
CA PRO A 77 9.88 21.18 -17.07
C PRO A 77 9.69 19.76 -16.51
N ILE A 78 9.29 19.63 -15.24
CA ILE A 78 9.06 18.33 -14.61
C ILE A 78 7.90 17.60 -15.28
N LYS A 79 6.77 18.28 -15.49
CA LYS A 79 5.58 17.69 -16.12
C LYS A 79 5.86 17.26 -17.56
N VAL A 80 6.60 18.07 -18.32
CA VAL A 80 7.03 17.72 -19.69
C VAL A 80 7.94 16.49 -19.67
N LYS A 81 8.96 16.47 -18.80
CA LYS A 81 9.89 15.34 -18.65
C LYS A 81 9.16 14.03 -18.34
N HIS A 82 8.12 14.09 -17.53
CA HIS A 82 7.36 12.91 -17.11
C HIS A 82 6.09 12.69 -17.95
N GLN A 83 6.00 13.34 -19.11
CA GLN A 83 4.95 13.14 -20.11
C GLN A 83 3.52 13.33 -19.55
N VAL A 84 3.35 14.29 -18.64
CA VAL A 84 2.04 14.65 -18.13
C VAL A 84 1.35 15.56 -19.13
N PRO A 85 0.24 15.11 -19.79
CA PRO A 85 -0.46 15.93 -20.79
C PRO A 85 -0.98 17.23 -20.18
N ALA A 86 -0.91 18.34 -20.91
CA ALA A 86 -1.27 19.67 -20.41
C ALA A 86 -2.69 19.72 -19.81
N SER A 87 -3.66 19.04 -20.45
CA SER A 87 -5.05 18.95 -19.96
C SER A 87 -5.24 18.16 -18.67
N LEU A 88 -4.23 17.39 -18.24
CA LEU A 88 -4.29 16.51 -17.07
C LEU A 88 -3.41 16.99 -15.92
N GLN A 89 -2.74 18.14 -16.10
CA GLN A 89 -1.83 18.69 -15.10
C GLN A 89 -2.59 19.19 -13.87
N SER A 90 -1.94 19.07 -12.72
CA SER A 90 -2.40 19.50 -11.41
C SER A 90 -1.25 20.15 -10.63
N CYS A 91 -1.34 20.24 -9.29
CA CYS A 91 -0.38 20.96 -8.44
C CYS A 91 1.05 20.43 -8.48
N HIS A 92 1.21 19.11 -8.36
CA HIS A 92 2.52 18.46 -8.16
C HIS A 92 2.57 17.14 -8.93
N THR A 93 3.79 16.64 -9.13
CA THR A 93 4.05 15.39 -9.84
C THR A 93 4.85 14.46 -8.93
N THR A 94 4.40 13.24 -8.76
CA THR A 94 5.05 12.23 -7.91
C THR A 94 5.42 11.00 -8.72
N LEU A 95 6.59 10.45 -8.47
CA LEU A 95 7.06 9.19 -9.06
C LEU A 95 7.08 8.10 -8.01
N ILE A 96 6.44 6.97 -8.29
CA ILE A 96 6.43 5.81 -7.41
C ILE A 96 6.22 4.52 -8.21
N GLY A 97 7.07 3.51 -7.96
CA GLY A 97 6.90 2.18 -8.55
C GLY A 97 6.86 2.12 -10.08
N GLY A 98 7.49 3.09 -10.75
CA GLY A 98 7.47 3.24 -12.22
C GLY A 98 6.25 4.00 -12.76
N PHE A 99 5.35 4.49 -11.89
CA PHE A 99 4.19 5.28 -12.27
C PHE A 99 4.36 6.76 -11.94
N VAL A 100 3.65 7.59 -12.70
CA VAL A 100 3.49 9.02 -12.47
C VAL A 100 2.16 9.28 -11.78
N ILE A 101 2.18 9.99 -10.67
CA ILE A 101 1.00 10.42 -9.93
C ILE A 101 0.91 11.94 -10.03
N GLU A 102 -0.15 12.43 -10.63
CA GLU A 102 -0.34 13.85 -10.87
C GLU A 102 -1.43 14.43 -9.98
N GLY A 103 -1.06 15.37 -9.12
CA GLY A 103 -1.95 16.04 -8.17
C GLY A 103 -2.31 15.19 -6.96
N HIS A 104 -3.42 15.51 -6.34
CA HIS A 104 -3.81 15.07 -5.01
C HIS A 104 -4.50 13.68 -4.97
N VAL A 105 -3.92 12.69 -5.67
CA VAL A 105 -4.44 11.31 -5.72
C VAL A 105 -4.42 10.69 -4.33
N PRO A 106 -5.54 10.09 -3.86
CA PRO A 106 -5.58 9.42 -2.56
C PRO A 106 -4.55 8.29 -2.42
N ALA A 107 -3.96 8.17 -1.24
CA ALA A 107 -2.98 7.13 -0.92
C ALA A 107 -3.53 5.70 -1.13
N SER A 108 -4.83 5.49 -0.91
CA SER A 108 -5.53 4.22 -1.18
C SER A 108 -5.50 3.83 -2.67
N ASP A 109 -5.69 4.81 -3.57
CA ASP A 109 -5.64 4.57 -5.02
C ASP A 109 -4.22 4.28 -5.49
N ILE A 110 -3.23 4.99 -4.94
CA ILE A 110 -1.81 4.70 -5.20
C ILE A 110 -1.47 3.28 -4.72
N LYS A 111 -1.94 2.87 -3.55
CA LYS A 111 -1.73 1.52 -3.02
C LYS A 111 -2.32 0.46 -3.94
N ARG A 112 -3.53 0.69 -4.45
CA ARG A 112 -4.19 -0.19 -5.42
C ARG A 112 -3.39 -0.27 -6.73
N LEU A 113 -2.95 0.88 -7.28
CA LEU A 113 -2.13 0.96 -8.48
C LEU A 113 -0.84 0.12 -8.37
N LEU A 114 -0.12 0.28 -7.25
CA LEU A 114 1.13 -0.45 -7.01
C LEU A 114 0.91 -1.97 -6.86
N LYS A 115 -0.27 -2.38 -6.41
CA LYS A 115 -0.66 -3.79 -6.31
C LYS A 115 -1.06 -4.36 -7.66
N GLU A 116 -1.90 -3.65 -8.41
CA GLU A 116 -2.48 -4.11 -9.68
C GLU A 116 -1.49 -4.02 -10.84
N LYS A 117 -0.63 -3.00 -10.87
CA LYS A 117 0.37 -2.72 -11.92
C LYS A 117 -0.22 -2.83 -13.33
N PRO A 118 -1.31 -2.10 -13.63
CA PRO A 118 -1.96 -2.20 -14.92
C PRO A 118 -1.00 -1.83 -16.06
N LYS A 119 -1.10 -2.55 -17.16
CA LYS A 119 -0.29 -2.29 -18.36
C LYS A 119 -0.91 -1.17 -19.20
N GLY A 120 -0.08 -0.45 -19.95
CA GLY A 120 -0.54 0.54 -20.93
C GLY A 120 -0.92 1.89 -20.34
N ILE A 121 -0.74 2.11 -19.04
CA ILE A 121 -0.90 3.43 -18.42
C ILE A 121 0.44 3.98 -17.95
N LEU A 122 0.58 5.30 -17.96
CA LEU A 122 1.72 6.01 -17.39
C LEU A 122 1.51 6.30 -15.90
N GLY A 123 0.26 6.54 -15.48
CA GLY A 123 -0.04 6.83 -14.09
C GLY A 123 -1.48 7.20 -13.80
N LEU A 124 -1.67 7.87 -12.66
CA LEU A 124 -2.94 8.40 -12.18
C LEU A 124 -2.92 9.92 -12.13
N THR A 125 -4.06 10.54 -12.37
CA THR A 125 -4.22 11.99 -12.25
C THR A 125 -5.56 12.35 -11.61
N ILE A 126 -5.58 13.49 -10.90
CA ILE A 126 -6.77 14.27 -10.59
C ILE A 126 -6.59 15.63 -11.27
N PRO A 127 -7.16 15.85 -12.46
CA PRO A 127 -7.05 17.13 -13.14
C PRO A 127 -7.67 18.26 -12.33
N GLY A 128 -7.07 19.43 -12.38
CA GLY A 128 -7.47 20.54 -11.53
C GLY A 128 -7.09 20.31 -10.07
N MET A 129 -7.85 20.87 -9.17
CA MET A 129 -7.65 20.75 -7.72
C MET A 129 -9.01 20.61 -7.04
N PRO A 130 -9.64 19.42 -7.08
CA PRO A 130 -10.93 19.23 -6.41
C PRO A 130 -10.82 19.55 -4.92
N ALA A 131 -11.76 20.35 -4.43
CA ALA A 131 -11.71 20.93 -3.09
C ALA A 131 -11.66 19.90 -1.96
N SER A 132 -12.16 18.68 -2.18
CA SER A 132 -12.14 17.59 -1.19
C SER A 132 -11.13 16.50 -1.44
N ALA A 133 -10.18 16.71 -2.39
CA ALA A 133 -9.04 15.81 -2.55
C ALA A 133 -8.11 15.91 -1.32
N PRO A 134 -7.35 14.84 -0.99
CA PRO A 134 -6.45 14.83 0.15
C PRO A 134 -5.46 16.00 0.15
N GLY A 135 -5.33 16.69 1.29
CA GLY A 135 -4.51 17.90 1.42
C GLY A 135 -5.19 19.19 0.96
N MET A 136 -6.38 19.10 0.36
CA MET A 136 -7.30 20.24 0.16
C MET A 136 -8.37 20.26 1.24
N ASP A 137 -9.01 19.12 1.50
CA ASP A 137 -9.92 18.77 2.60
C ASP A 137 -11.01 19.80 2.91
N VAL A 138 -11.47 20.55 1.88
CA VAL A 138 -12.52 21.56 1.99
C VAL A 138 -13.88 20.89 2.24
N LYS A 139 -14.66 21.45 3.12
CA LYS A 139 -16.02 20.99 3.47
C LYS A 139 -17.08 21.98 2.98
N PRO A 140 -18.33 21.53 2.63
CA PRO A 140 -18.75 20.12 2.61
C PRO A 140 -18.04 19.31 1.52
N PHE A 141 -18.02 17.97 1.68
CA PHE A 141 -17.36 17.07 0.74
C PHE A 141 -17.94 17.22 -0.66
N GLN A 142 -17.06 17.36 -1.64
CA GLN A 142 -17.40 17.43 -3.06
C GLN A 142 -16.83 16.18 -3.77
N PRO A 143 -17.66 15.45 -4.53
CA PRO A 143 -17.20 14.27 -5.26
C PRO A 143 -16.10 14.61 -6.26
N PHE A 144 -15.16 13.68 -6.44
CA PHE A 144 -14.10 13.81 -7.45
C PHE A 144 -13.75 12.45 -8.06
N THR A 145 -13.05 12.51 -9.19
CA THR A 145 -12.68 11.31 -9.96
C THR A 145 -11.18 11.25 -10.16
N VAL A 146 -10.61 10.07 -9.92
CA VAL A 146 -9.24 9.73 -10.28
C VAL A 146 -9.25 9.07 -11.64
N LEU A 147 -8.38 9.51 -12.54
CA LEU A 147 -8.24 8.98 -13.89
C LEU A 147 -6.89 8.26 -14.03
N THR A 148 -6.85 7.20 -14.84
CA THR A 148 -5.60 6.74 -15.43
C THR A 148 -5.23 7.65 -16.59
N PHE A 149 -3.96 7.71 -16.96
CA PHE A 149 -3.53 8.31 -18.22
C PHE A 149 -2.33 7.55 -18.81
N ASN A 150 -2.18 7.67 -20.12
CA ASN A 150 -1.02 7.17 -20.86
C ASN A 150 -0.24 8.32 -21.51
N ALA A 151 0.87 8.02 -22.18
CA ALA A 151 1.73 9.01 -22.83
C ALA A 151 1.04 9.76 -23.99
N THR A 152 -0.04 9.22 -24.56
CA THR A 152 -0.83 9.88 -25.61
C THR A 152 -1.96 10.75 -25.07
N GLY A 153 -2.12 10.82 -23.72
CA GLY A 153 -3.17 11.61 -23.07
C GLY A 153 -4.54 10.91 -23.01
N GLN A 154 -4.63 9.65 -23.40
CA GLN A 154 -5.86 8.87 -23.24
C GLN A 154 -6.09 8.57 -21.75
N THR A 155 -7.34 8.69 -21.31
CA THR A 155 -7.74 8.51 -19.91
C THR A 155 -8.85 7.51 -19.78
N THR A 156 -8.90 6.85 -18.62
CA THR A 156 -10.07 6.07 -18.15
C THR A 156 -10.34 6.37 -16.70
N VAL A 157 -11.59 6.20 -16.26
CA VAL A 157 -11.94 6.35 -14.85
C VAL A 157 -11.29 5.24 -14.04
N TYR A 158 -10.44 5.61 -13.07
CA TYR A 158 -9.82 4.68 -12.14
C TYR A 158 -10.61 4.54 -10.86
N ALA A 159 -11.02 5.65 -10.23
CA ALA A 159 -11.83 5.67 -9.03
C ALA A 159 -12.79 6.87 -9.03
N LYS A 160 -13.95 6.69 -8.37
CA LYS A 160 -14.89 7.77 -8.05
C LYS A 160 -15.02 7.88 -6.54
N HIS A 161 -14.71 9.04 -5.99
CA HIS A 161 -14.86 9.35 -4.57
C HIS A 161 -16.13 10.17 -4.39
N THR A 162 -17.17 9.58 -3.79
CA THR A 162 -18.49 10.20 -3.57
C THR A 162 -18.75 10.50 -2.10
N LYS A 163 -17.82 10.13 -1.22
CA LYS A 163 -17.83 10.36 0.23
C LYS A 163 -16.41 10.49 0.74
N PRO A 164 -16.18 11.10 1.91
CA PRO A 164 -14.86 11.10 2.56
C PRO A 164 -14.30 9.68 2.73
N ALA A 165 -12.99 9.53 2.63
CA ALA A 165 -12.29 8.27 2.86
C ALA A 165 -12.17 7.98 4.37
#